data_d6574e8e70ab307f9eb3c9fc4ad39664
#
_entry.id   d6574e8e70ab307f9eb3c9fc4ad39664
#
_cell.length_a   1.000
_cell.length_b   1.000
_cell.length_c   1.000
_cell.angle_alpha   90.00
_cell.angle_beta   90.00
_cell.angle_gamma   90.00
#
_symmetry.space_group_name_H-M   'P 1'
#
loop_
_entity.id
_entity.type
_entity.pdbx_description
1 polymer ?
#
loop_
_entity_poly.entity_id
_entity_poly.type
_entity_poly.pdbx_seq_one_letter_code
_entity_poly.pdbx_strand_id
1 'polypeptide(L)'
;VLFYYSSYSSGDEFWKAQGKYWSKSVDHFAQPSGKLQAAVQQLVAPTDTQEQKLKKIYAAVMQLENTSFTRQHSAEENKAEGLKVKTADDIWEQKRGNNDELTRLFIAMVRAADMKAYAMIVTNRNQGLLVPSYMDWDQLDDEIAIVPVNGKDMFFDPGERYCEFGKLHWKHTLTQGVRQRDGGTEIGQTPGLAYKDTRVLRIAQIKLSDDGKLSGLIRITFTGSEALRWRQAALRTDEEQAKKDFEEELQRNMPAGMVVKTNHFIGLTQYDNVLMVQVDVSGSMGTATGKRVFLPGTLFEANAKPLFVHDKRETPVDLHFPSQVEDQVTLTLPADFKIESVPKDAEIPLPQFADYVAKYKESDTTYSYGRFMVVANTLYHADEYPQLKDFYAKTNAQDQQQTVLHVADAATKGQ
;
A
#
# COMPACT_ATOMS: atom_id res chain seq x y z
N VAL A 1 4.90 32.29 -12.09
CA VAL A 1 5.09 33.06 -10.84
C VAL A 1 3.72 33.30 -10.25
N LEU A 2 3.46 32.76 -9.07
CA LEU A 2 2.23 32.98 -8.32
C LEU A 2 2.44 34.18 -7.39
N PHE A 3 1.53 35.13 -7.45
CA PHE A 3 1.50 36.26 -6.53
C PHE A 3 0.35 36.04 -5.55
N TYR A 4 0.62 36.22 -4.27
CA TYR A 4 -0.41 36.20 -3.24
C TYR A 4 -0.24 37.42 -2.31
N TYR A 5 -1.35 37.87 -1.79
CA TYR A 5 -1.36 38.91 -0.75
C TYR A 5 -1.59 38.24 0.60
N SER A 6 -0.74 38.56 1.57
CA SER A 6 -0.91 38.12 2.95
C SER A 6 -0.91 39.33 3.87
N SER A 7 -1.78 39.33 4.87
CA SER A 7 -1.77 40.31 5.97
C SER A 7 -0.73 39.94 7.04
N TYR A 8 -0.05 38.80 6.91
CA TYR A 8 0.95 38.33 7.84
C TYR A 8 2.35 38.76 7.41
N SER A 9 3.19 39.14 8.38
CA SER A 9 4.54 39.58 8.12
C SER A 9 5.54 38.46 7.87
N SER A 10 5.21 37.24 8.26
CA SER A 10 6.05 36.05 8.08
C SER A 10 5.22 34.77 7.95
N GLY A 11 5.83 33.71 7.40
CA GLY A 11 5.24 32.38 7.37
C GLY A 11 4.93 31.83 8.76
N ASP A 12 5.81 32.02 9.72
CA ASP A 12 5.59 31.59 11.11
C ASP A 12 4.35 32.22 11.74
N GLU A 13 4.12 33.51 11.50
CA GLU A 13 2.94 34.23 11.98
C GLU A 13 1.67 33.67 11.31
N PHE A 14 1.74 33.46 10.00
CA PHE A 14 0.65 32.87 9.23
C PHE A 14 0.26 31.47 9.76
N TRP A 15 1.22 30.56 9.84
CA TRP A 15 0.94 29.19 10.26
C TRP A 15 0.46 29.09 11.71
N LYS A 16 0.97 29.94 12.61
CA LYS A 16 0.47 30.05 13.99
C LYS A 16 -0.97 30.54 14.05
N ALA A 17 -1.31 31.59 13.28
CA ALA A 17 -2.64 32.16 13.31
C ALA A 17 -3.68 31.19 12.69
N GLN A 18 -3.41 30.65 11.52
CA GLN A 18 -4.28 29.69 10.85
C GLN A 18 -4.39 28.38 11.65
N GLY A 19 -3.27 27.85 12.13
CA GLY A 19 -3.24 26.66 12.97
C GLY A 19 -4.05 26.82 14.26
N LYS A 20 -3.99 28.00 14.91
CA LYS A 20 -4.83 28.30 16.09
C LYS A 20 -6.32 28.32 15.78
N TYR A 21 -6.70 28.87 14.62
CA TYR A 21 -8.09 28.87 14.19
C TYR A 21 -8.59 27.44 13.91
N TRP A 22 -7.85 26.70 13.11
CA TRP A 22 -8.14 25.29 12.81
C TRP A 22 -8.22 24.43 14.08
N SER A 23 -7.23 24.54 14.96
CA SER A 23 -7.16 23.76 16.21
C SER A 23 -8.41 23.98 17.10
N LYS A 24 -8.90 25.22 17.18
CA LYS A 24 -10.16 25.50 17.92
C LYS A 24 -11.36 24.81 17.30
N SER A 25 -11.44 24.76 15.96
CA SER A 25 -12.52 24.04 15.26
C SER A 25 -12.47 22.54 15.55
N VAL A 26 -11.27 21.95 15.50
CA VAL A 26 -11.06 20.54 15.86
C VAL A 26 -11.45 20.27 17.32
N ASP A 27 -10.99 21.10 18.25
CA ASP A 27 -11.29 20.92 19.69
C ASP A 27 -12.78 21.05 19.99
N HIS A 28 -13.46 21.98 19.32
CA HIS A 28 -14.92 22.13 19.45
C HIS A 28 -15.66 20.87 18.94
N PHE A 29 -15.25 20.33 17.78
CA PHE A 29 -15.86 19.14 17.19
C PHE A 29 -15.55 17.87 18.01
N ALA A 30 -14.29 17.73 18.45
CA ALA A 30 -13.79 16.56 19.16
C ALA A 30 -13.89 16.68 20.69
N GLN A 31 -14.74 17.54 21.19
CA GLN A 31 -15.02 17.64 22.63
C GLN A 31 -15.86 16.43 23.06
N PRO A 32 -15.39 15.58 23.99
CA PRO A 32 -16.14 14.41 24.42
C PRO A 32 -17.36 14.82 25.25
N SER A 33 -18.55 14.35 24.84
CA SER A 33 -19.78 14.48 25.59
C SER A 33 -19.96 13.34 26.60
N GLY A 34 -20.94 13.47 27.50
CA GLY A 34 -21.33 12.39 28.40
C GLY A 34 -21.80 11.12 27.64
N LYS A 35 -22.44 11.28 26.48
CA LYS A 35 -22.86 10.15 25.63
C LYS A 35 -21.66 9.40 25.06
N LEU A 36 -20.69 10.13 24.51
CA LEU A 36 -19.48 9.53 23.95
C LEU A 36 -18.61 8.88 25.03
N GLN A 37 -18.53 9.51 26.24
CA GLN A 37 -17.88 8.89 27.40
C GLN A 37 -18.54 7.56 27.78
N ALA A 38 -19.88 7.49 27.84
CA ALA A 38 -20.60 6.26 28.11
C ALA A 38 -20.35 5.19 27.04
N ALA A 39 -20.32 5.57 25.76
CA ALA A 39 -20.01 4.66 24.68
C ALA A 39 -18.59 4.09 24.80
N VAL A 40 -17.61 4.92 25.10
CA VAL A 40 -16.20 4.49 25.29
C VAL A 40 -16.06 3.58 26.50
N GLN A 41 -16.76 3.84 27.62
CA GLN A 41 -16.75 2.98 28.81
C GLN A 41 -17.31 1.56 28.53
N GLN A 42 -18.16 1.41 27.50
CA GLN A 42 -18.63 0.08 27.06
C GLN A 42 -17.59 -0.64 26.18
N LEU A 43 -16.71 0.09 25.51
CA LEU A 43 -15.67 -0.48 24.63
C LEU A 43 -14.41 -0.89 25.40
N VAL A 44 -14.02 -0.10 26.39
CA VAL A 44 -12.75 -0.27 27.10
C VAL A 44 -12.96 -0.70 28.56
N ALA A 45 -12.10 -1.60 29.03
CA ALA A 45 -12.12 -1.98 30.44
C ALA A 45 -11.17 -1.07 31.26
N PRO A 46 -11.45 -0.83 32.56
CA PRO A 46 -10.53 -0.08 33.43
C PRO A 46 -9.11 -0.69 33.51
N THR A 47 -9.02 -2.00 33.30
CA THR A 47 -7.74 -2.76 33.32
C THR A 47 -6.98 -2.73 32.00
N ASP A 48 -7.59 -2.20 30.92
CA ASP A 48 -6.93 -2.14 29.64
C ASP A 48 -5.73 -1.18 29.67
N THR A 49 -4.62 -1.60 29.07
CA THR A 49 -3.48 -0.70 28.81
C THR A 49 -3.88 0.41 27.82
N GLN A 50 -3.09 1.47 27.75
CA GLN A 50 -3.33 2.55 26.76
C GLN A 50 -3.45 1.99 25.32
N GLU A 51 -2.56 1.08 24.93
CA GLU A 51 -2.58 0.49 23.60
C GLU A 51 -3.82 -0.39 23.37
N GLN A 52 -4.27 -1.15 24.38
CA GLN A 52 -5.49 -1.95 24.29
C GLN A 52 -6.73 -1.06 24.14
N LYS A 53 -6.81 0.04 24.91
CA LYS A 53 -7.88 1.04 24.74
C LYS A 53 -7.90 1.61 23.32
N LEU A 54 -6.73 2.01 22.82
CA LEU A 54 -6.60 2.56 21.47
C LEU A 54 -7.03 1.57 20.39
N LYS A 55 -6.61 0.30 20.49
CA LYS A 55 -7.02 -0.75 19.53
C LYS A 55 -8.53 -0.94 19.51
N LYS A 56 -9.19 -0.97 20.67
CA LYS A 56 -10.65 -1.10 20.77
C LYS A 56 -11.38 0.11 20.18
N ILE A 57 -10.92 1.32 20.49
CA ILE A 57 -11.49 2.56 19.96
C ILE A 57 -11.28 2.63 18.45
N TYR A 58 -10.08 2.34 17.96
CA TYR A 58 -9.77 2.33 16.53
C TYR A 58 -10.65 1.34 15.77
N ALA A 59 -10.77 0.12 16.28
CA ALA A 59 -11.64 -0.90 15.70
C ALA A 59 -13.11 -0.44 15.65
N ALA A 60 -13.61 0.22 16.70
CA ALA A 60 -14.97 0.75 16.72
C ALA A 60 -15.19 1.84 15.65
N VAL A 61 -14.23 2.75 15.46
CA VAL A 61 -14.30 3.77 14.40
C VAL A 61 -14.22 3.12 13.01
N MET A 62 -13.35 2.11 12.82
CA MET A 62 -13.24 1.37 11.56
C MET A 62 -14.50 0.57 11.18
N GLN A 63 -15.43 0.32 12.10
CA GLN A 63 -16.73 -0.30 11.81
C GLN A 63 -17.72 0.68 11.17
N LEU A 64 -17.50 1.99 11.32
CA LEU A 64 -18.41 3.00 10.82
C LEU A 64 -18.30 3.12 9.29
N GLU A 65 -19.38 3.58 8.67
CA GLU A 65 -19.36 3.91 7.25
C GLU A 65 -18.46 5.14 7.00
N ASN A 66 -17.48 4.99 6.11
CA ASN A 66 -16.68 6.10 5.64
C ASN A 66 -17.23 6.60 4.30
N THR A 67 -17.90 7.75 4.32
CA THR A 67 -18.59 8.31 3.14
C THR A 67 -17.65 8.80 2.06
N SER A 68 -16.34 8.95 2.34
CA SER A 68 -15.33 9.25 1.32
C SER A 68 -14.99 8.04 0.43
N PHE A 69 -15.37 6.82 0.86
CA PHE A 69 -15.15 5.56 0.13
C PHE A 69 -16.47 4.93 -0.35
N THR A 70 -17.60 5.49 -0.03
CA THR A 70 -18.92 5.06 -0.51
C THR A 70 -19.50 6.11 -1.44
N ARG A 71 -20.70 5.87 -1.95
CA ARG A 71 -21.42 6.85 -2.75
C ARG A 71 -21.65 8.14 -1.93
N GLN A 72 -21.25 9.26 -2.49
CA GLN A 72 -21.59 10.55 -1.89
C GLN A 72 -23.11 10.77 -1.93
N HIS A 73 -23.68 11.13 -0.77
CA HIS A 73 -25.05 11.53 -0.66
C HIS A 73 -25.20 13.01 -1.03
N SER A 74 -26.26 13.35 -1.76
CA SER A 74 -26.55 14.74 -2.06
C SER A 74 -26.95 15.53 -0.79
N ALA A 75 -26.92 16.86 -0.87
CA ALA A 75 -27.37 17.70 0.23
C ALA A 75 -28.85 17.47 0.55
N GLU A 76 -29.68 17.17 -0.47
CA GLU A 76 -31.10 16.84 -0.31
C GLU A 76 -31.30 15.48 0.40
N GLU A 77 -30.52 14.45 0.03
CA GLU A 77 -30.55 13.14 0.70
C GLU A 77 -30.16 13.28 2.17
N ASN A 78 -29.06 13.96 2.47
CA ASN A 78 -28.61 14.21 3.84
C ASN A 78 -29.65 14.98 4.66
N LYS A 79 -30.32 15.96 4.04
CA LYS A 79 -31.39 16.72 4.67
C LYS A 79 -32.65 15.87 4.91
N ALA A 80 -33.03 15.03 3.95
CA ALA A 80 -34.16 14.13 4.05
C ALA A 80 -33.95 13.07 5.16
N GLU A 81 -32.73 12.59 5.32
CA GLU A 81 -32.32 11.68 6.38
C GLU A 81 -32.12 12.37 7.74
N GLY A 82 -32.28 13.68 7.80
CA GLY A 82 -32.11 14.48 9.03
C GLY A 82 -30.67 14.55 9.53
N LEU A 83 -29.69 14.24 8.65
CA LEU A 83 -28.27 14.18 9.02
C LEU A 83 -27.72 15.59 9.20
N LYS A 84 -27.22 15.84 10.41
CA LYS A 84 -26.50 17.06 10.76
C LYS A 84 -25.23 16.67 11.47
N VAL A 85 -24.11 17.07 10.92
CA VAL A 85 -22.80 16.81 11.51
C VAL A 85 -22.25 18.13 12.04
N LYS A 86 -22.16 18.25 13.35
CA LYS A 86 -21.57 19.39 14.07
C LYS A 86 -20.53 18.95 15.08
N THR A 87 -20.65 17.73 15.58
CA THR A 87 -19.81 17.19 16.66
C THR A 87 -19.50 15.72 16.42
N ALA A 88 -18.54 15.20 17.15
CA ALA A 88 -18.21 13.78 17.15
C ALA A 88 -19.37 12.87 17.60
N ASP A 89 -20.28 13.38 18.45
CA ASP A 89 -21.48 12.62 18.85
C ASP A 89 -22.39 12.33 17.66
N ASP A 90 -22.56 13.30 16.77
CA ASP A 90 -23.43 13.12 15.59
C ASP A 90 -22.88 11.98 14.71
N ILE A 91 -21.56 11.91 14.52
CA ILE A 91 -20.90 10.83 13.75
C ILE A 91 -21.11 9.49 14.44
N TRP A 92 -20.91 9.43 15.76
CA TRP A 92 -21.10 8.19 16.51
C TRP A 92 -22.55 7.69 16.49
N GLU A 93 -23.52 8.58 16.61
CA GLU A 93 -24.95 8.25 16.56
C GLU A 93 -25.39 7.81 15.15
N GLN A 94 -24.94 8.49 14.11
CA GLN A 94 -25.28 8.21 12.72
C GLN A 94 -24.53 7.00 12.13
N LYS A 95 -23.45 6.56 12.81
CA LYS A 95 -22.58 5.46 12.38
C LYS A 95 -21.89 5.69 11.03
N ARG A 96 -21.72 6.95 10.64
CA ARG A 96 -21.07 7.34 9.39
C ARG A 96 -20.44 8.73 9.46
N GLY A 97 -19.40 8.96 8.67
CA GLY A 97 -18.74 10.25 8.50
C GLY A 97 -17.73 10.21 7.35
N ASN A 98 -17.24 11.38 6.97
CA ASN A 98 -16.13 11.46 6.01
C ASN A 98 -14.77 11.23 6.70
N ASN A 99 -13.67 11.29 5.95
CA ASN A 99 -12.31 11.07 6.46
C ASN A 99 -11.99 11.89 7.70
N ASP A 100 -12.18 13.22 7.63
CA ASP A 100 -11.83 14.12 8.72
C ASP A 100 -12.76 13.96 9.92
N GLU A 101 -14.06 13.75 9.66
CA GLU A 101 -15.04 13.51 10.71
C GLU A 101 -14.75 12.25 11.50
N LEU A 102 -14.34 11.17 10.82
CA LEU A 102 -13.95 9.92 11.49
C LEU A 102 -12.63 10.08 12.26
N THR A 103 -11.69 10.86 11.73
CA THR A 103 -10.45 11.21 12.44
C THR A 103 -10.74 12.00 13.71
N ARG A 104 -11.60 13.01 13.62
CA ARG A 104 -12.01 13.82 14.77
C ARG A 104 -12.84 13.02 15.78
N LEU A 105 -13.68 12.09 15.32
CA LEU A 105 -14.38 11.14 16.20
C LEU A 105 -13.38 10.25 16.96
N PHE A 106 -12.38 9.69 16.29
CA PHE A 106 -11.34 8.90 16.95
C PHE A 106 -10.65 9.72 18.05
N ILE A 107 -10.25 10.95 17.75
CA ILE A 107 -9.66 11.87 18.73
C ILE A 107 -10.60 12.10 19.92
N ALA A 108 -11.89 12.36 19.68
CA ALA A 108 -12.88 12.56 20.73
C ALA A 108 -13.04 11.32 21.62
N MET A 109 -13.09 10.13 21.04
CA MET A 109 -13.19 8.86 21.78
C MET A 109 -11.96 8.56 22.61
N VAL A 110 -10.75 8.87 22.09
CA VAL A 110 -9.50 8.74 22.84
C VAL A 110 -9.48 9.71 24.04
N ARG A 111 -9.92 10.95 23.82
CA ARG A 111 -10.09 11.95 24.89
C ARG A 111 -11.13 11.52 25.92
N ALA A 112 -12.23 10.87 25.48
CA ALA A 112 -13.25 10.30 26.36
C ALA A 112 -12.74 9.11 27.21
N ALA A 113 -11.64 8.49 26.81
CA ALA A 113 -10.93 7.45 27.58
C ALA A 113 -9.85 8.01 28.53
N ASP A 114 -9.89 9.33 28.83
CA ASP A 114 -8.92 10.06 29.65
C ASP A 114 -7.48 10.00 29.12
N MET A 115 -7.33 9.96 27.79
CA MET A 115 -6.04 10.00 27.11
C MET A 115 -5.89 11.29 26.30
N LYS A 116 -4.64 11.80 26.17
CA LYS A 116 -4.36 12.90 25.26
C LYS A 116 -4.45 12.42 23.82
N ALA A 117 -5.07 13.22 22.96
CA ALA A 117 -5.10 13.01 21.53
C ALA A 117 -5.13 14.36 20.80
N TYR A 118 -4.39 14.45 19.72
CA TYR A 118 -4.19 15.65 18.91
C TYR A 118 -4.50 15.34 17.45
N ALA A 119 -4.98 16.35 16.73
CA ALA A 119 -5.06 16.30 15.28
C ALA A 119 -3.78 16.86 14.66
N MET A 120 -3.48 16.42 13.46
CA MET A 120 -2.54 17.04 12.55
C MET A 120 -3.18 17.09 11.16
N ILE A 121 -3.25 18.31 10.58
CA ILE A 121 -3.63 18.47 9.19
C ILE A 121 -2.37 18.42 8.34
N VAL A 122 -2.35 17.58 7.32
CA VAL A 122 -1.18 17.24 6.52
C VAL A 122 -1.40 17.50 5.04
N THR A 123 -0.33 17.67 4.30
CA THR A 123 -0.37 17.65 2.84
C THR A 123 -0.50 16.21 2.35
N ASN A 124 -1.36 15.99 1.38
CA ASN A 124 -1.44 14.74 0.64
C ASN A 124 -0.25 14.62 -0.32
N ARG A 125 0.73 13.79 0.01
CA ARG A 125 1.98 13.64 -0.77
C ARG A 125 1.76 13.21 -2.21
N ASN A 126 0.63 12.58 -2.50
CA ASN A 126 0.25 12.25 -3.88
C ASN A 126 -0.05 13.51 -4.74
N GLN A 127 -0.38 14.63 -4.11
CA GLN A 127 -0.66 15.90 -4.79
C GLN A 127 0.53 16.85 -4.72
N GLY A 128 1.30 16.83 -3.62
CA GLY A 128 2.45 17.68 -3.45
C GLY A 128 3.07 17.60 -2.06
N LEU A 129 4.05 18.47 -1.81
CA LEU A 129 4.70 18.63 -0.51
C LEU A 129 4.41 20.02 0.02
N LEU A 130 4.30 20.17 1.34
CA LEU A 130 4.15 21.46 1.97
C LEU A 130 5.37 22.35 1.68
N VAL A 131 5.10 23.57 1.23
CA VAL A 131 6.10 24.63 1.08
C VAL A 131 5.78 25.72 2.11
N PRO A 132 6.36 25.71 3.31
CA PRO A 132 5.98 26.60 4.41
C PRO A 132 6.16 28.09 4.10
N SER A 133 7.07 28.44 3.19
CA SER A 133 7.26 29.82 2.72
C SER A 133 6.11 30.34 1.85
N TYR A 134 5.29 29.43 1.32
CA TYR A 134 4.10 29.74 0.56
C TYR A 134 2.90 29.75 1.52
N MET A 135 2.49 30.94 1.95
CA MET A 135 1.47 31.17 2.98
C MET A 135 0.06 30.93 2.42
N ASP A 136 -0.25 29.67 2.15
CA ASP A 136 -1.51 29.21 1.64
C ASP A 136 -1.96 27.97 2.44
N TRP A 137 -3.09 28.09 3.12
CA TRP A 137 -3.65 27.01 3.94
C TRP A 137 -4.16 25.84 3.09
N ASP A 138 -4.56 26.08 1.86
CA ASP A 138 -5.10 25.08 0.93
C ASP A 138 -4.03 24.08 0.44
N GLN A 139 -2.76 24.21 0.88
CA GLN A 139 -1.75 23.16 0.75
C GLN A 139 -2.01 21.95 1.66
N LEU A 140 -2.88 22.09 2.66
CA LEU A 140 -3.17 21.05 3.65
C LEU A 140 -4.52 20.40 3.32
N ASP A 141 -4.52 19.06 3.17
CA ASP A 141 -5.64 18.33 2.58
C ASP A 141 -6.39 17.43 3.57
N ASP A 142 -5.66 16.64 4.37
CA ASP A 142 -6.21 15.51 5.13
C ASP A 142 -5.84 15.63 6.62
N GLU A 143 -6.71 15.16 7.50
CA GLU A 143 -6.44 15.11 8.94
C GLU A 143 -6.05 13.71 9.41
N ILE A 144 -5.02 13.63 10.26
CA ILE A 144 -4.58 12.42 10.96
C ILE A 144 -4.61 12.65 12.47
N ALA A 145 -4.57 11.55 13.24
CA ALA A 145 -4.56 11.63 14.70
C ALA A 145 -3.18 11.28 15.27
N ILE A 146 -2.81 11.95 16.36
CA ILE A 146 -1.59 11.70 17.12
C ILE A 146 -1.97 11.44 18.57
N VAL A 147 -1.50 10.33 19.12
CA VAL A 147 -1.74 9.97 20.53
C VAL A 147 -0.41 9.67 21.20
N PRO A 148 -0.02 10.43 22.24
CA PRO A 148 1.15 10.11 23.05
C PRO A 148 0.91 8.85 23.87
N VAL A 149 1.72 7.81 23.65
CA VAL A 149 1.70 6.55 24.40
C VAL A 149 3.08 6.29 24.95
N ASN A 150 3.20 6.15 26.27
CA ASN A 150 4.48 5.91 26.95
C ASN A 150 5.59 6.92 26.53
N GLY A 151 5.23 8.19 26.35
CA GLY A 151 6.15 9.27 26.01
C GLY A 151 6.58 9.31 24.53
N LYS A 152 5.95 8.52 23.67
CA LYS A 152 6.18 8.52 22.22
C LYS A 152 4.87 8.83 21.47
N ASP A 153 4.95 9.62 20.44
CA ASP A 153 3.81 9.88 19.57
C ASP A 153 3.52 8.63 18.70
N MET A 154 2.29 8.13 18.78
CA MET A 154 1.73 7.18 17.83
C MET A 154 0.83 7.92 16.87
N PHE A 155 0.97 7.60 15.59
CA PHE A 155 0.22 8.22 14.50
C PHE A 155 -0.87 7.23 14.03
N PHE A 156 -2.04 7.77 13.72
CA PHE A 156 -3.20 7.00 13.27
C PHE A 156 -3.89 7.69 12.11
N ASP A 157 -4.42 6.89 11.22
CA ASP A 157 -5.13 7.33 10.02
C ASP A 157 -6.55 6.73 9.96
N PRO A 158 -7.41 7.04 10.94
CA PRO A 158 -8.75 6.45 11.02
C PRO A 158 -9.68 6.96 9.92
N GLY A 159 -9.35 8.06 9.26
CA GLY A 159 -10.01 8.56 8.05
C GLY A 159 -9.74 7.72 6.81
N GLU A 160 -8.65 6.97 6.76
CA GLU A 160 -8.34 6.08 5.66
C GLU A 160 -8.95 4.68 5.89
N ARG A 161 -10.04 4.41 5.19
CA ARG A 161 -10.76 3.13 5.34
C ARG A 161 -9.82 1.94 5.21
N TYR A 162 -9.83 1.03 6.17
CA TYR A 162 -8.97 -0.15 6.28
C TYR A 162 -7.47 0.12 6.50
N CYS A 163 -7.07 1.35 6.86
CA CYS A 163 -5.71 1.58 7.32
C CYS A 163 -5.43 0.79 8.60
N GLU A 164 -4.23 0.21 8.72
CA GLU A 164 -3.86 -0.61 9.88
C GLU A 164 -3.67 0.25 11.13
N PHE A 165 -3.96 -0.32 12.29
CA PHE A 165 -3.76 0.32 13.59
C PHE A 165 -2.31 0.81 13.78
N GLY A 166 -2.12 2.07 14.12
CA GLY A 166 -0.80 2.67 14.35
C GLY A 166 0.04 2.86 13.09
N LYS A 167 -0.60 2.83 11.92
CA LYS A 167 0.02 3.13 10.62
C LYS A 167 -0.67 4.32 9.98
N LEU A 168 0.02 4.94 9.03
CA LEU A 168 -0.51 5.97 8.14
C LEU A 168 -0.62 5.42 6.72
N HIS A 169 -1.60 5.89 5.98
CA HIS A 169 -1.60 5.74 4.52
C HIS A 169 -0.31 6.38 3.95
N TRP A 170 0.28 5.78 2.91
CA TRP A 170 1.56 6.25 2.38
C TRP A 170 1.54 7.75 1.98
N LYS A 171 0.41 8.25 1.51
CA LYS A 171 0.24 9.67 1.13
C LYS A 171 0.37 10.64 2.31
N HIS A 172 0.20 10.16 3.54
CA HIS A 172 0.34 10.91 4.78
C HIS A 172 1.67 10.66 5.51
N THR A 173 2.59 9.90 4.90
CA THR A 173 3.92 9.63 5.44
C THR A 173 4.98 10.53 4.84
N LEU A 174 6.07 10.83 5.58
CA LEU A 174 7.17 11.69 5.12
C LEU A 174 6.69 13.07 4.62
N THR A 175 5.55 13.54 5.10
CA THR A 175 4.98 14.84 4.75
C THR A 175 4.96 15.79 5.95
N GLN A 176 4.81 17.06 5.69
CA GLN A 176 4.67 18.08 6.71
C GLN A 176 3.21 18.54 6.83
N GLY A 177 2.92 19.15 7.97
CA GLY A 177 1.61 19.71 8.24
C GLY A 177 1.59 20.51 9.54
N VAL A 178 0.43 20.98 9.93
CA VAL A 178 0.22 21.70 11.19
C VAL A 178 -0.37 20.74 12.22
N ARG A 179 0.35 20.51 13.33
CA ARG A 179 -0.08 19.64 14.43
C ARG A 179 -0.52 20.43 15.65
N GLN A 180 -1.53 19.92 16.34
CA GLN A 180 -1.86 20.33 17.69
C GLN A 180 -0.81 19.84 18.70
N ARG A 181 -0.62 20.59 19.77
CA ARG A 181 0.12 20.21 20.97
C ARG A 181 -0.41 20.93 22.19
N ASP A 182 0.08 20.60 23.38
CA ASP A 182 -0.22 21.36 24.58
C ASP A 182 0.21 22.85 24.37
N GLY A 183 -0.76 23.75 24.50
CA GLY A 183 -0.53 25.18 24.41
C GLY A 183 -0.50 25.79 23.01
N GLY A 184 -0.81 25.06 21.94
CA GLY A 184 -0.92 25.65 20.59
C GLY A 184 -0.73 24.68 19.43
N THR A 185 -0.17 25.19 18.35
CA THR A 185 0.13 24.42 17.13
C THR A 185 1.55 24.69 16.65
N GLU A 186 2.09 23.77 15.89
CA GLU A 186 3.40 23.88 15.25
C GLU A 186 3.41 23.12 13.91
N ILE A 187 4.35 23.47 13.02
CA ILE A 187 4.64 22.63 11.86
C ILE A 187 5.37 21.39 12.34
N GLY A 188 4.86 20.25 11.95
CA GLY A 188 5.44 18.93 12.25
C GLY A 188 5.65 18.11 10.99
N GLN A 189 6.33 16.98 11.15
CA GLN A 189 6.55 16.00 10.08
C GLN A 189 6.03 14.64 10.52
N THR A 190 5.41 13.92 9.60
CA THR A 190 4.93 12.56 9.83
C THR A 190 6.06 11.55 9.61
N PRO A 191 6.02 10.40 10.31
CA PRO A 191 7.01 9.34 10.13
C PRO A 191 6.89 8.70 8.75
N GLY A 192 7.98 8.07 8.28
CA GLY A 192 7.98 7.18 7.14
C GLY A 192 7.53 5.77 7.50
N LEU A 193 7.30 4.94 6.48
CA LEU A 193 7.08 3.50 6.60
C LEU A 193 8.41 2.74 6.43
N ALA A 194 8.52 1.57 7.06
CA ALA A 194 9.62 0.65 6.78
C ALA A 194 9.21 -0.30 5.64
N TYR A 195 10.16 -0.69 4.79
CA TYR A 195 9.90 -1.63 3.69
C TYR A 195 9.32 -2.97 4.16
N LYS A 196 9.64 -3.38 5.39
CA LYS A 196 9.11 -4.60 6.03
C LYS A 196 7.62 -4.53 6.35
N ASP A 197 7.06 -3.33 6.43
CA ASP A 197 5.63 -3.15 6.69
C ASP A 197 4.79 -3.48 5.44
N THR A 198 5.32 -3.20 4.24
CA THR A 198 4.65 -3.52 2.97
C THR A 198 5.36 -4.68 2.27
N ARG A 199 4.72 -5.84 2.27
CA ARG A 199 5.26 -7.05 1.64
C ARG A 199 4.28 -7.62 0.63
N VAL A 200 4.85 -8.11 -0.48
CA VAL A 200 4.15 -8.92 -1.48
C VAL A 200 4.92 -10.23 -1.58
N LEU A 201 4.26 -11.34 -1.23
CA LEU A 201 4.80 -12.69 -1.42
C LEU A 201 3.98 -13.42 -2.48
N ARG A 202 4.61 -13.82 -3.59
CA ARG A 202 3.99 -14.54 -4.70
C ARG A 202 4.57 -15.96 -4.78
N ILE A 203 3.76 -16.96 -4.51
CA ILE A 203 4.15 -18.37 -4.57
C ILE A 203 3.41 -19.01 -5.73
N ALA A 204 4.13 -19.53 -6.72
CA ALA A 204 3.57 -20.21 -7.88
C ALA A 204 4.04 -21.67 -7.96
N GLN A 205 3.10 -22.56 -8.14
CA GLN A 205 3.33 -23.98 -8.41
C GLN A 205 2.69 -24.30 -9.76
N ILE A 206 3.53 -24.50 -10.77
CA ILE A 206 3.12 -24.67 -12.16
C ILE A 206 3.63 -26.02 -12.67
N LYS A 207 2.83 -26.64 -13.53
CA LYS A 207 3.19 -27.87 -14.23
C LYS A 207 3.19 -27.62 -15.72
N LEU A 208 4.23 -28.06 -16.40
CA LEU A 208 4.30 -28.18 -17.84
C LEU A 208 3.78 -29.59 -18.21
N SER A 209 2.89 -29.68 -19.19
CA SER A 209 2.42 -30.96 -19.76
C SER A 209 3.22 -31.30 -21.02
N ASP A 210 3.12 -32.57 -21.46
CA ASP A 210 3.84 -33.08 -22.64
C ASP A 210 3.49 -32.31 -23.92
N ASP A 211 2.29 -31.73 -24.01
CA ASP A 211 1.84 -30.92 -25.13
C ASP A 211 2.29 -29.43 -25.03
N GLY A 212 3.15 -29.10 -24.07
CA GLY A 212 3.70 -27.76 -23.88
C GLY A 212 2.76 -26.77 -23.20
N LYS A 213 1.62 -27.22 -22.66
CA LYS A 213 0.70 -26.38 -21.91
C LYS A 213 1.10 -26.29 -20.44
N LEU A 214 0.79 -25.17 -19.86
CA LEU A 214 0.99 -24.90 -18.44
C LEU A 214 -0.34 -24.90 -17.70
N SER A 215 -0.31 -25.38 -16.48
CA SER A 215 -1.39 -25.23 -15.52
C SER A 215 -0.82 -25.13 -14.11
N GLY A 216 -1.50 -24.42 -13.21
CA GLY A 216 -1.01 -24.31 -11.84
C GLY A 216 -1.81 -23.33 -10.99
N LEU A 217 -1.25 -23.08 -9.82
CA LEU A 217 -1.82 -22.23 -8.80
C LEU A 217 -0.81 -21.19 -8.36
N ILE A 218 -1.27 -19.96 -8.24
CA ILE A 218 -0.53 -18.86 -7.62
C ILE A 218 -1.25 -18.47 -6.34
N ARG A 219 -0.49 -18.31 -5.26
CA ARG A 219 -0.95 -17.69 -4.02
C ARG A 219 -0.17 -16.41 -3.81
N ILE A 220 -0.88 -15.30 -3.62
CA ILE A 220 -0.28 -14.00 -3.39
C ILE A 220 -0.76 -13.48 -2.04
N THR A 221 0.19 -13.00 -1.22
CA THR A 221 -0.08 -12.43 0.10
C THR A 221 0.42 -11.00 0.11
N PHE A 222 -0.41 -10.08 0.60
CA PHE A 222 -0.12 -8.66 0.74
C PHE A 222 -0.21 -8.22 2.18
N THR A 223 0.68 -7.31 2.59
CA THR A 223 0.59 -6.55 3.85
C THR A 223 0.79 -5.06 3.60
N GLY A 224 0.49 -4.23 4.60
CA GLY A 224 0.75 -2.79 4.58
C GLY A 224 0.08 -2.05 3.42
N SER A 225 0.83 -1.16 2.77
CA SER A 225 0.28 -0.28 1.73
C SER A 225 -0.29 -1.01 0.52
N GLU A 226 0.27 -2.16 0.12
CA GLU A 226 -0.29 -2.98 -0.97
C GLU A 226 -1.60 -3.65 -0.58
N ALA A 227 -1.71 -4.18 0.63
CA ALA A 227 -2.97 -4.72 1.13
C ALA A 227 -4.04 -3.63 1.24
N LEU A 228 -3.66 -2.45 1.74
CA LEU A 228 -4.55 -1.30 1.84
C LEU A 228 -5.05 -0.84 0.46
N ARG A 229 -4.16 -0.75 -0.52
CA ARG A 229 -4.50 -0.38 -1.91
C ARG A 229 -5.59 -1.29 -2.49
N TRP A 230 -5.42 -2.60 -2.38
CA TRP A 230 -6.42 -3.56 -2.89
C TRP A 230 -7.72 -3.53 -2.11
N ARG A 231 -7.68 -3.38 -0.77
CA ARG A 231 -8.87 -3.22 0.05
C ARG A 231 -9.67 -1.98 -0.32
N GLN A 232 -9.00 -0.85 -0.52
CA GLN A 232 -9.66 0.39 -0.91
C GLN A 232 -10.16 0.36 -2.37
N ALA A 233 -9.44 -0.28 -3.28
CA ALA A 233 -9.92 -0.50 -4.64
C ALA A 233 -11.22 -1.32 -4.65
N ALA A 234 -11.28 -2.40 -3.87
CA ALA A 234 -12.47 -3.24 -3.76
C ALA A 234 -13.70 -2.55 -3.13
N LEU A 235 -13.52 -1.41 -2.43
CA LEU A 235 -14.66 -0.60 -1.94
C LEU A 235 -15.40 0.15 -3.05
N ARG A 236 -14.74 0.36 -4.19
CA ARG A 236 -15.29 1.15 -5.32
C ARG A 236 -15.97 0.30 -6.38
N THR A 237 -15.86 -1.00 -6.26
CA THR A 237 -16.37 -1.97 -7.24
C THR A 237 -17.07 -3.14 -6.54
N ASP A 238 -17.70 -4.02 -7.28
CA ASP A 238 -18.11 -5.32 -6.76
C ASP A 238 -16.94 -6.32 -6.78
N GLU A 239 -17.14 -7.47 -6.13
CA GLU A 239 -16.10 -8.49 -6.01
C GLU A 239 -15.64 -9.03 -7.37
N GLU A 240 -16.56 -9.19 -8.33
CA GLU A 240 -16.25 -9.70 -9.66
C GLU A 240 -15.42 -8.70 -10.47
N GLN A 241 -15.69 -7.42 -10.34
CA GLN A 241 -14.86 -6.39 -10.97
C GLN A 241 -13.49 -6.30 -10.28
N ALA A 242 -13.44 -6.37 -8.96
CA ALA A 242 -12.16 -6.40 -8.23
C ALA A 242 -11.27 -7.58 -8.65
N LYS A 243 -11.87 -8.78 -8.91
CA LYS A 243 -11.15 -9.93 -9.46
C LYS A 243 -10.59 -9.65 -10.85
N LYS A 244 -11.38 -9.05 -11.74
CA LYS A 244 -10.93 -8.70 -13.10
C LYS A 244 -9.80 -7.67 -13.08
N ASP A 245 -9.93 -6.62 -12.27
CA ASP A 245 -8.90 -5.59 -12.13
C ASP A 245 -7.58 -6.21 -11.65
N PHE A 246 -7.68 -7.16 -10.72
CA PHE A 246 -6.52 -7.91 -10.23
C PHE A 246 -5.91 -8.81 -11.32
N GLU A 247 -6.73 -9.54 -12.07
CA GLU A 247 -6.30 -10.37 -13.19
C GLU A 247 -5.55 -9.55 -14.26
N GLU A 248 -6.09 -8.39 -14.63
CA GLU A 248 -5.48 -7.47 -15.59
C GLU A 248 -4.13 -6.93 -15.09
N GLU A 249 -4.04 -6.56 -13.81
CA GLU A 249 -2.79 -6.08 -13.23
C GLU A 249 -1.74 -7.20 -13.19
N LEU A 250 -2.09 -8.39 -12.72
CA LEU A 250 -1.18 -9.53 -12.65
C LEU A 250 -0.74 -9.96 -14.05
N GLN A 251 -1.68 -10.06 -15.00
CA GLN A 251 -1.42 -10.49 -16.39
C GLN A 251 -0.44 -9.58 -17.13
N ARG A 252 -0.40 -8.30 -16.79
CA ARG A 252 0.37 -7.27 -17.51
C ARG A 252 1.86 -7.60 -17.65
N ASN A 253 2.45 -8.17 -16.60
CA ASN A 253 3.87 -8.49 -16.56
C ASN A 253 4.17 -9.99 -16.74
N MET A 254 3.14 -10.83 -16.79
CA MET A 254 3.30 -12.27 -16.99
C MET A 254 3.57 -12.63 -18.44
N PRO A 255 4.11 -13.83 -18.74
CA PRO A 255 4.37 -14.27 -20.11
C PRO A 255 3.13 -14.21 -21.00
N ALA A 256 3.32 -13.75 -22.24
CA ALA A 256 2.25 -13.80 -23.23
C ALA A 256 1.78 -15.24 -23.46
N GLY A 257 0.48 -15.44 -23.58
CA GLY A 257 -0.13 -16.76 -23.75
C GLY A 257 -0.52 -17.47 -22.44
N MET A 258 -0.13 -16.92 -21.28
CA MET A 258 -0.70 -17.35 -19.99
C MET A 258 -2.02 -16.62 -19.72
N VAL A 259 -2.93 -17.32 -19.08
CA VAL A 259 -4.21 -16.78 -18.62
C VAL A 259 -4.30 -17.00 -17.12
N VAL A 260 -4.69 -15.95 -16.40
CA VAL A 260 -4.88 -15.98 -14.95
C VAL A 260 -6.36 -15.82 -14.63
N LYS A 261 -6.83 -16.54 -13.62
CA LYS A 261 -8.19 -16.43 -13.12
C LYS A 261 -8.20 -16.40 -11.60
N THR A 262 -8.72 -15.32 -11.06
CA THR A 262 -8.82 -15.12 -9.60
C THR A 262 -9.95 -15.96 -9.04
N ASN A 263 -9.63 -16.86 -8.09
CA ASN A 263 -10.63 -17.66 -7.41
C ASN A 263 -11.35 -16.81 -6.35
N HIS A 264 -10.61 -16.29 -5.39
CA HIS A 264 -11.17 -15.48 -4.31
C HIS A 264 -10.11 -14.66 -3.61
N PHE A 265 -10.55 -13.60 -2.95
CA PHE A 265 -9.80 -12.83 -1.98
C PHE A 265 -10.14 -13.30 -0.56
N ILE A 266 -9.15 -13.31 0.32
CA ILE A 266 -9.30 -13.58 1.75
C ILE A 266 -8.78 -12.36 2.51
N GLY A 267 -9.61 -11.76 3.35
CA GLY A 267 -9.21 -10.64 4.21
C GLY A 267 -9.42 -9.25 3.61
N LEU A 268 -10.27 -9.08 2.57
CA LEU A 268 -10.57 -7.75 1.99
C LEU A 268 -11.14 -6.75 3.02
N THR A 269 -11.96 -7.23 3.96
CA THR A 269 -12.58 -6.37 4.99
C THR A 269 -11.89 -6.44 6.34
N GLN A 270 -10.86 -7.26 6.48
CA GLN A 270 -10.12 -7.50 7.72
C GLN A 270 -8.79 -6.77 7.69
N TYR A 271 -8.81 -5.48 7.98
CA TYR A 271 -7.65 -4.57 7.83
C TYR A 271 -6.45 -4.93 8.72
N ASP A 272 -6.63 -5.68 9.79
CA ASP A 272 -5.63 -6.14 10.75
C ASP A 272 -5.01 -7.51 10.40
N ASN A 273 -5.51 -8.16 9.34
CA ASN A 273 -5.00 -9.42 8.84
C ASN A 273 -4.23 -9.25 7.51
N VAL A 274 -3.52 -10.28 7.09
CA VAL A 274 -2.94 -10.31 5.74
C VAL A 274 -4.06 -10.41 4.71
N LEU A 275 -3.89 -9.75 3.57
CA LEU A 275 -4.74 -9.95 2.40
C LEU A 275 -4.12 -11.06 1.55
N MET A 276 -4.92 -12.06 1.19
CA MET A 276 -4.47 -13.17 0.35
C MET A 276 -5.35 -13.30 -0.88
N VAL A 277 -4.73 -13.63 -2.02
CA VAL A 277 -5.41 -13.93 -3.28
C VAL A 277 -4.94 -15.28 -3.80
N GLN A 278 -5.89 -16.11 -4.24
CA GLN A 278 -5.62 -17.36 -4.92
C GLN A 278 -6.02 -17.25 -6.39
N VAL A 279 -5.11 -17.65 -7.29
CA VAL A 279 -5.25 -17.50 -8.73
C VAL A 279 -4.91 -18.82 -9.42
N ASP A 280 -5.79 -19.30 -10.28
CA ASP A 280 -5.48 -20.38 -11.20
C ASP A 280 -4.78 -19.82 -12.45
N VAL A 281 -3.79 -20.54 -12.95
CA VAL A 281 -3.08 -20.20 -14.17
C VAL A 281 -3.14 -21.33 -15.16
N SER A 282 -3.24 -20.96 -16.44
CA SER A 282 -3.23 -21.91 -17.57
C SER A 282 -2.67 -21.25 -18.81
N GLY A 283 -2.40 -22.03 -19.85
CA GLY A 283 -1.97 -21.49 -21.14
C GLY A 283 -0.61 -22.01 -21.58
N SER A 284 0.18 -21.15 -22.22
CA SER A 284 1.54 -21.48 -22.69
C SER A 284 2.53 -20.42 -22.25
N MET A 285 3.77 -20.83 -21.98
CA MET A 285 4.86 -19.93 -21.63
C MET A 285 6.08 -20.30 -22.48
N GLY A 286 6.65 -19.30 -23.17
CA GLY A 286 7.87 -19.49 -23.93
C GLY A 286 7.64 -19.78 -25.43
N THR A 287 8.75 -19.95 -26.11
CA THR A 287 8.80 -20.17 -27.57
C THR A 287 9.58 -21.43 -27.87
N ALA A 288 8.99 -22.31 -28.68
CA ALA A 288 9.64 -23.52 -29.13
C ALA A 288 10.37 -23.27 -30.47
N THR A 289 11.64 -23.75 -30.57
CA THR A 289 12.40 -23.73 -31.80
C THR A 289 13.11 -25.09 -31.94
N GLY A 290 12.63 -25.92 -32.84
CA GLY A 290 13.09 -27.31 -32.97
C GLY A 290 12.82 -28.09 -31.70
N LYS A 291 13.90 -28.65 -31.11
CA LYS A 291 13.81 -29.39 -29.83
C LYS A 291 14.03 -28.54 -28.58
N ARG A 292 14.18 -27.25 -28.74
CA ARG A 292 14.40 -26.32 -27.62
C ARG A 292 13.15 -25.53 -27.29
N VAL A 293 12.91 -25.29 -26.01
CA VAL A 293 11.86 -24.42 -25.50
C VAL A 293 12.53 -23.35 -24.64
N PHE A 294 12.32 -22.11 -25.01
CA PHE A 294 12.84 -20.94 -24.29
C PHE A 294 11.75 -20.42 -23.36
N LEU A 295 11.95 -20.53 -22.06
CA LEU A 295 11.05 -20.01 -21.04
C LEU A 295 11.61 -18.69 -20.48
N PRO A 296 10.76 -17.72 -20.11
CA PRO A 296 11.19 -16.61 -19.29
C PRO A 296 11.85 -17.10 -18.00
N GLY A 297 12.95 -16.47 -17.59
CA GLY A 297 13.63 -16.79 -16.33
C GLY A 297 12.80 -16.43 -15.09
N THR A 298 11.89 -15.45 -15.22
CA THR A 298 10.93 -15.06 -14.19
C THR A 298 9.51 -15.13 -14.73
N LEU A 299 8.56 -15.47 -13.87
CA LEU A 299 7.13 -15.56 -14.22
C LEU A 299 6.45 -14.18 -14.14
N PHE A 300 6.67 -13.47 -13.05
CA PHE A 300 5.91 -12.27 -12.73
C PHE A 300 6.45 -10.99 -13.36
N GLU A 301 7.66 -11.03 -13.92
CA GLU A 301 8.33 -9.89 -14.54
C GLU A 301 8.75 -10.17 -15.99
N ALA A 302 8.22 -11.25 -16.58
CA ALA A 302 8.59 -11.70 -17.92
C ALA A 302 8.38 -10.63 -19.02
N ASN A 303 7.34 -9.82 -18.89
CA ASN A 303 7.00 -8.73 -19.82
C ASN A 303 7.12 -7.34 -19.18
N ALA A 304 7.78 -7.24 -18.03
CA ALA A 304 7.94 -5.96 -17.35
C ALA A 304 8.71 -4.98 -18.24
N LYS A 305 8.13 -3.78 -18.41
CA LYS A 305 8.78 -2.69 -19.15
C LYS A 305 9.77 -1.95 -18.26
N PRO A 306 10.86 -1.41 -18.82
CA PRO A 306 11.76 -0.55 -18.06
C PRO A 306 11.01 0.61 -17.41
N LEU A 307 11.16 0.77 -16.09
CA LEU A 307 10.48 1.82 -15.33
C LEU A 307 11.03 3.21 -15.66
N PHE A 308 12.34 3.32 -15.89
CA PHE A 308 13.03 4.59 -16.13
C PHE A 308 13.65 4.61 -17.52
N VAL A 309 12.96 5.24 -18.49
CA VAL A 309 13.39 5.28 -19.91
C VAL A 309 14.21 6.53 -20.26
N HIS A 310 13.98 7.66 -19.57
CA HIS A 310 14.69 8.91 -19.87
C HIS A 310 16.10 8.92 -19.31
N ASP A 311 17.06 9.56 -20.01
CA ASP A 311 18.45 9.62 -19.56
C ASP A 311 18.68 10.60 -18.42
N LYS A 312 17.87 11.66 -18.36
CA LYS A 312 17.96 12.70 -17.34
C LYS A 312 16.59 13.02 -16.78
N ARG A 313 16.58 13.49 -15.56
CA ARG A 313 15.40 13.97 -14.88
C ARG A 313 15.71 15.27 -14.11
N GLU A 314 14.78 16.22 -14.15
CA GLU A 314 14.90 17.51 -13.44
C GLU A 314 14.08 17.53 -12.16
N THR A 315 13.11 16.63 -12.05
CA THR A 315 12.23 16.52 -10.89
C THR A 315 12.57 15.28 -10.05
N PRO A 316 12.36 15.31 -8.73
CA PRO A 316 12.50 14.16 -7.86
C PRO A 316 11.66 12.95 -8.32
N VAL A 317 12.08 11.76 -7.92
CA VAL A 317 11.31 10.53 -8.10
C VAL A 317 10.63 10.19 -6.78
N ASP A 318 9.32 9.96 -6.81
CA ASP A 318 8.54 9.41 -5.71
C ASP A 318 8.01 8.03 -6.08
N LEU A 319 8.46 7.00 -5.36
CA LEU A 319 8.00 5.61 -5.49
C LEU A 319 6.86 5.28 -4.52
N HIS A 320 6.25 6.30 -3.95
CA HIS A 320 5.11 6.27 -3.02
C HIS A 320 5.44 5.65 -1.66
N PHE A 321 5.72 4.36 -1.57
CA PHE A 321 5.98 3.68 -0.31
C PHE A 321 7.11 2.64 -0.46
N PRO A 322 7.88 2.42 0.61
CA PRO A 322 8.88 1.38 0.64
C PRO A 322 8.23 0.01 0.68
N SER A 323 8.83 -0.98 0.04
CA SER A 323 8.24 -2.30 -0.09
C SER A 323 9.27 -3.42 -0.24
N GLN A 324 8.79 -4.65 -0.02
CA GLN A 324 9.51 -5.88 -0.25
C GLN A 324 8.62 -6.79 -1.12
N VAL A 325 9.16 -7.23 -2.25
CA VAL A 325 8.51 -8.21 -3.13
C VAL A 325 9.34 -9.48 -3.15
N GLU A 326 8.70 -10.61 -2.90
CA GLU A 326 9.32 -11.94 -2.89
C GLU A 326 8.54 -12.89 -3.78
N ASP A 327 9.26 -13.54 -4.71
CA ASP A 327 8.73 -14.57 -5.60
C ASP A 327 9.36 -15.91 -5.28
N GLN A 328 8.53 -16.93 -5.20
CA GLN A 328 8.92 -18.33 -5.09
C GLN A 328 8.17 -19.12 -6.16
N VAL A 329 8.86 -19.51 -7.21
CA VAL A 329 8.23 -20.21 -8.34
C VAL A 329 8.85 -21.57 -8.52
N THR A 330 7.99 -22.57 -8.68
CA THR A 330 8.37 -23.95 -9.02
C THR A 330 7.62 -24.39 -10.26
N LEU A 331 8.37 -24.82 -11.27
CA LEU A 331 7.87 -25.42 -12.49
C LEU A 331 8.24 -26.90 -12.50
N THR A 332 7.21 -27.77 -12.53
CA THR A 332 7.39 -29.22 -12.70
C THR A 332 7.38 -29.54 -14.19
N LEU A 333 8.40 -30.29 -14.64
CA LEU A 333 8.64 -30.63 -16.03
C LEU A 333 8.21 -32.10 -16.29
N PRO A 334 7.70 -32.42 -17.49
CA PRO A 334 7.51 -33.81 -17.94
C PRO A 334 8.86 -34.53 -18.06
N ALA A 335 8.83 -35.84 -18.06
CA ALA A 335 10.03 -36.67 -18.09
C ALA A 335 10.90 -36.47 -19.36
N ASP A 336 10.25 -36.12 -20.47
CA ASP A 336 10.91 -35.89 -21.76
C ASP A 336 11.56 -34.52 -21.89
N PHE A 337 11.38 -33.63 -20.91
CA PHE A 337 12.01 -32.34 -20.89
C PHE A 337 13.25 -32.36 -19.99
N LYS A 338 14.36 -31.81 -20.49
CA LYS A 338 15.60 -31.63 -19.74
C LYS A 338 16.00 -30.17 -19.73
N ILE A 339 16.52 -29.71 -18.61
CA ILE A 339 17.02 -28.34 -18.49
C ILE A 339 18.40 -28.29 -19.16
N GLU A 340 18.56 -27.43 -20.17
CA GLU A 340 19.83 -27.19 -20.87
C GLU A 340 20.60 -26.06 -20.20
N SER A 341 19.89 -24.98 -19.80
CA SER A 341 20.49 -23.86 -19.06
C SER A 341 19.46 -23.09 -18.27
N VAL A 342 19.91 -22.52 -17.17
CA VAL A 342 19.15 -21.58 -16.32
C VAL A 342 19.88 -20.24 -16.20
N PRO A 343 19.18 -19.13 -15.87
CA PRO A 343 19.84 -17.88 -15.54
C PRO A 343 20.82 -18.06 -14.39
N LYS A 344 21.85 -17.22 -14.36
CA LYS A 344 22.78 -17.20 -13.24
C LYS A 344 22.19 -16.44 -12.05
N ASP A 345 22.58 -16.87 -10.85
CA ASP A 345 22.28 -16.14 -9.62
C ASP A 345 22.80 -14.69 -9.73
N ALA A 346 22.05 -13.77 -9.16
CA ALA A 346 22.42 -12.36 -9.17
C ALA A 346 22.12 -11.70 -7.82
N GLU A 347 22.98 -10.78 -7.44
CA GLU A 347 22.83 -9.87 -6.31
C GLU A 347 23.16 -8.46 -6.82
N ILE A 348 22.18 -7.56 -6.79
CA ILE A 348 22.31 -6.20 -7.33
C ILE A 348 21.90 -5.23 -6.22
N PRO A 349 22.87 -4.73 -5.44
CA PRO A 349 22.57 -3.76 -4.39
C PRO A 349 22.50 -2.33 -4.94
N LEU A 350 21.61 -1.52 -4.37
CA LEU A 350 21.66 -0.07 -4.39
C LEU A 350 21.75 0.40 -2.93
N PRO A 351 22.98 0.57 -2.37
CA PRO A 351 23.19 0.78 -0.94
C PRO A 351 22.29 1.88 -0.36
N GLN A 352 21.64 1.61 0.78
CA GLN A 352 20.69 2.46 1.49
C GLN A 352 19.32 2.65 0.80
N PHE A 353 19.16 2.29 -0.48
CA PHE A 353 17.97 2.58 -1.26
C PHE A 353 17.16 1.34 -1.64
N ALA A 354 17.83 0.36 -2.22
CA ALA A 354 17.18 -0.84 -2.71
C ALA A 354 18.14 -2.03 -2.75
N ASP A 355 17.57 -3.23 -2.87
CA ASP A 355 18.34 -4.47 -3.02
C ASP A 355 17.55 -5.46 -3.88
N TYR A 356 18.28 -6.22 -4.70
CA TYR A 356 17.72 -7.26 -5.54
C TYR A 356 18.56 -8.53 -5.47
N VAL A 357 17.87 -9.66 -5.29
CA VAL A 357 18.51 -10.99 -5.30
C VAL A 357 17.66 -11.94 -6.14
N ALA A 358 18.30 -12.69 -7.03
CA ALA A 358 17.69 -13.81 -7.76
C ALA A 358 18.53 -15.06 -7.60
N LYS A 359 17.89 -16.18 -7.28
CA LYS A 359 18.50 -17.48 -7.09
C LYS A 359 17.74 -18.55 -7.87
N TYR A 360 18.45 -19.38 -8.61
CA TYR A 360 17.87 -20.38 -9.48
C TYR A 360 18.32 -21.78 -9.05
N LYS A 361 17.42 -22.74 -9.15
CA LYS A 361 17.68 -24.15 -8.83
C LYS A 361 17.06 -25.04 -9.87
N GLU A 362 17.75 -26.10 -10.22
CA GLU A 362 17.30 -27.13 -11.15
C GLU A 362 17.44 -28.54 -10.57
N SER A 363 16.58 -29.43 -11.01
CA SER A 363 16.69 -30.87 -10.83
C SER A 363 16.17 -31.54 -12.10
N ASP A 364 16.20 -32.88 -12.16
CA ASP A 364 15.76 -33.63 -13.34
C ASP A 364 14.32 -33.35 -13.78
N THR A 365 13.45 -32.99 -12.83
CA THR A 365 12.01 -32.81 -13.06
C THR A 365 11.49 -31.45 -12.62
N THR A 366 12.33 -30.58 -12.08
CA THR A 366 11.87 -29.27 -11.58
C THR A 366 12.86 -28.16 -11.89
N TYR A 367 12.33 -27.04 -12.27
CA TYR A 367 12.99 -25.75 -12.28
C TYR A 367 12.34 -24.86 -11.21
N SER A 368 13.13 -24.19 -10.40
CA SER A 368 12.61 -23.25 -9.43
C SER A 368 13.50 -22.03 -9.31
N TYR A 369 12.89 -20.90 -8.95
CA TYR A 369 13.65 -19.71 -8.61
C TYR A 369 13.02 -18.97 -7.43
N GLY A 370 13.85 -18.24 -6.71
CA GLY A 370 13.48 -17.21 -5.74
C GLY A 370 13.98 -15.85 -6.21
N ARG A 371 13.09 -14.86 -6.23
CA ARG A 371 13.40 -13.48 -6.53
C ARG A 371 12.98 -12.61 -5.36
N PHE A 372 13.86 -11.73 -4.94
CA PHE A 372 13.65 -10.86 -3.80
C PHE A 372 14.06 -9.44 -4.17
N MET A 373 13.16 -8.48 -4.01
CA MET A 373 13.41 -7.07 -4.28
C MET A 373 12.93 -6.22 -3.12
N VAL A 374 13.81 -5.38 -2.61
CA VAL A 374 13.51 -4.38 -1.59
C VAL A 374 13.66 -2.99 -2.19
N VAL A 375 12.70 -2.12 -1.92
CA VAL A 375 12.80 -0.68 -2.11
C VAL A 375 12.66 -0.05 -0.72
N ALA A 376 13.76 0.39 -0.15
CA ALA A 376 13.81 0.91 1.21
C ALA A 376 13.59 2.42 1.28
N ASN A 377 14.02 3.16 0.26
CA ASN A 377 13.77 4.59 0.11
C ASN A 377 12.85 4.85 -1.08
N THR A 378 11.99 5.85 -0.97
CA THR A 378 10.96 6.16 -1.98
C THR A 378 11.11 7.54 -2.59
N LEU A 379 11.82 8.44 -1.94
CA LEU A 379 12.06 9.81 -2.42
C LEU A 379 13.51 9.95 -2.85
N TYR A 380 13.72 10.20 -4.15
CA TYR A 380 15.05 10.37 -4.74
C TYR A 380 15.17 11.76 -5.35
N HIS A 381 16.28 12.44 -5.06
CA HIS A 381 16.60 13.69 -5.73
C HIS A 381 16.95 13.46 -7.21
N ALA A 382 16.87 14.51 -8.01
CA ALA A 382 17.13 14.41 -9.45
C ALA A 382 18.57 13.97 -9.77
N ASP A 383 19.53 14.29 -8.92
CA ASP A 383 20.92 13.88 -9.03
C ASP A 383 21.17 12.40 -8.65
N GLU A 384 20.26 11.78 -7.90
CA GLU A 384 20.27 10.36 -7.58
C GLU A 384 19.63 9.49 -8.69
N TYR A 385 18.93 10.10 -9.63
CA TYR A 385 18.24 9.41 -10.70
C TYR A 385 19.13 8.48 -11.56
N PRO A 386 20.36 8.83 -11.94
CA PRO A 386 21.20 7.94 -12.74
C PRO A 386 21.48 6.60 -12.08
N GLN A 387 21.76 6.57 -10.77
CA GLN A 387 22.01 5.32 -10.04
C GLN A 387 20.73 4.49 -9.87
N LEU A 388 19.58 5.16 -9.66
CA LEU A 388 18.29 4.49 -9.60
C LEU A 388 17.93 3.85 -10.93
N LYS A 389 18.10 4.57 -12.05
CA LYS A 389 17.91 4.06 -13.40
C LYS A 389 18.79 2.85 -13.70
N ASP A 390 20.08 2.91 -13.36
CA ASP A 390 21.05 1.83 -13.56
C ASP A 390 20.65 0.57 -12.76
N PHE A 391 20.24 0.74 -11.50
CA PHE A 391 19.72 -0.34 -10.67
C PHE A 391 18.53 -1.04 -11.33
N TYR A 392 17.50 -0.29 -11.74
CA TYR A 392 16.30 -0.87 -12.38
C TYR A 392 16.60 -1.45 -13.78
N ALA A 393 17.56 -0.91 -14.51
CA ALA A 393 18.00 -1.47 -15.79
C ALA A 393 18.68 -2.84 -15.60
N LYS A 394 19.55 -2.97 -14.59
CA LYS A 394 20.22 -4.22 -14.26
C LYS A 394 19.24 -5.28 -13.75
N THR A 395 18.32 -4.91 -12.87
CA THR A 395 17.28 -5.84 -12.36
C THR A 395 16.38 -6.33 -13.49
N ASN A 396 15.93 -5.41 -14.36
CA ASN A 396 15.12 -5.77 -15.52
C ASN A 396 15.88 -6.70 -16.49
N ALA A 397 17.18 -6.43 -16.74
CA ALA A 397 17.99 -7.30 -17.58
C ALA A 397 18.17 -8.70 -16.98
N GLN A 398 18.25 -8.81 -15.66
CA GLN A 398 18.28 -10.11 -14.96
C GLN A 398 16.95 -10.83 -15.06
N ASP A 399 15.83 -10.13 -14.85
CA ASP A 399 14.47 -10.69 -14.92
C ASP A 399 14.11 -11.18 -16.34
N GLN A 400 14.72 -10.62 -17.38
CA GLN A 400 14.51 -10.96 -18.80
C GLN A 400 15.42 -12.11 -19.30
N GLN A 401 16.31 -12.67 -18.47
CA GLN A 401 17.08 -13.87 -18.86
C GLN A 401 16.13 -15.05 -19.11
N GLN A 402 16.63 -16.05 -19.85
CA GLN A 402 15.82 -17.19 -20.24
C GLN A 402 16.34 -18.51 -19.65
N THR A 403 15.41 -19.37 -19.31
CA THR A 403 15.68 -20.79 -19.06
C THR A 403 15.46 -21.57 -20.36
N VAL A 404 16.40 -22.43 -20.73
CA VAL A 404 16.32 -23.25 -21.95
C VAL A 404 16.05 -24.70 -21.57
N LEU A 405 14.99 -25.24 -22.11
CA LEU A 405 14.67 -26.66 -22.02
C LEU A 405 14.95 -27.34 -23.36
N HIS A 406 15.37 -28.61 -23.30
CA HIS A 406 15.51 -29.50 -24.46
C HIS A 406 14.50 -30.66 -24.33
N VAL A 407 13.78 -30.91 -25.40
CA VAL A 407 12.90 -32.11 -25.48
C VAL A 407 13.76 -33.27 -25.93
N ALA A 408 13.89 -34.29 -25.07
CA ALA A 408 14.65 -35.49 -25.38
C ALA A 408 14.02 -36.22 -26.55
N ASP A 409 14.85 -36.89 -27.40
CA ASP A 409 14.33 -37.80 -28.40
C ASP A 409 13.55 -38.90 -27.70
N ALA A 410 12.35 -39.21 -28.20
CA ALA A 410 11.64 -40.40 -27.75
C ALA A 410 12.59 -41.57 -27.88
N ALA A 411 12.96 -42.15 -26.74
CA ALA A 411 13.77 -43.36 -26.75
C ALA A 411 13.08 -44.35 -27.67
N THR A 412 13.70 -44.70 -28.78
CA THR A 412 13.26 -45.75 -29.68
C THR A 412 13.08 -46.96 -28.76
N LYS A 413 11.82 -47.27 -28.41
CA LYS A 413 11.51 -48.52 -27.71
C LYS A 413 12.02 -49.62 -28.65
N GLY A 414 13.17 -50.21 -28.30
CA GLY A 414 13.77 -51.29 -29.02
C GLY A 414 12.73 -52.41 -29.19
N GLN A 415 12.64 -52.85 -30.40
CA GLN A 415 11.96 -54.06 -30.82
C GLN A 415 12.46 -55.26 -30.04
#